data_96db3244e8f45640987920d257cc9f57
#
_entry.id   96db3244e8f45640987920d257cc9f57
#
_cell.length_a   1.000
_cell.length_b   1.000
_cell.length_c   1.000
_cell.angle_alpha   90.00
_cell.angle_beta   90.00
_cell.angle_gamma   90.00
#
_symmetry.space_group_name_H-M   'P 1'
#
loop_
_entity.id
_entity.type
_entity.pdbx_description
1 polymer ?
#
loop_
_entity_poly.entity_id
_entity_poly.type
_entity_poly.pdbx_seq_one_letter_code
_entity_poly.pdbx_strand_id
1 'polypeptide(L)'
;EYIIPSTFDPRLISIIPAAVAKAAMDSGVARKNIDDFDLYKDQLKQRLDPTVTIMQGINSYIKKNQKKIVFADGEDEITLKAAIAFKNSKLGIPILVGKEEKIKEQIKNIGYSDNFDIEIVNSKDEEKRNKYVKHLFQKLQREQGLLERDCDRLVRNDRVIWATSMVACGDADGAVTGNTRRFGASLDKIKQVVDVRDGEIMFGLNMVVHKGKTIFVGDTSVHEYPTSEQMAEMAIST
;
A
#
# COMPACT_ATOMS: atom_id res chain seq x y z
N GLU A 1 0.68 -20.63 28.59
CA GLU A 1 1.41 -19.35 28.38
C GLU A 1 2.88 -19.64 28.14
N TYR A 2 3.48 -18.93 27.18
CA TYR A 2 4.83 -19.16 26.72
C TYR A 2 5.77 -18.18 27.43
N ILE A 3 6.49 -18.65 28.44
CA ILE A 3 7.33 -17.79 29.31
C ILE A 3 8.76 -17.66 28.76
N ILE A 4 9.31 -18.73 28.16
CA ILE A 4 10.66 -18.74 27.60
C ILE A 4 10.59 -18.95 26.09
N PRO A 5 11.11 -18.03 25.27
CA PRO A 5 11.12 -18.19 23.82
C PRO A 5 12.03 -19.34 23.39
N SER A 6 11.71 -19.99 22.27
CA SER A 6 12.62 -20.96 21.63
C SER A 6 13.93 -20.29 21.24
N THR A 7 15.04 -20.98 21.33
CA THR A 7 16.38 -20.49 20.93
C THR A 7 16.42 -20.08 19.44
N PHE A 8 15.50 -20.59 18.61
CA PHE A 8 15.37 -20.25 17.20
C PHE A 8 14.30 -19.18 16.90
N ASP A 9 13.75 -18.51 17.95
CA ASP A 9 12.80 -17.42 17.73
C ASP A 9 13.53 -16.25 17.04
N PRO A 10 13.13 -15.86 15.81
CA PRO A 10 13.82 -14.83 15.03
C PRO A 10 13.80 -13.44 15.68
N ARG A 11 12.92 -13.21 16.66
CA ARG A 11 12.86 -11.94 17.40
C ARG A 11 14.07 -11.76 18.32
N LEU A 12 14.66 -12.86 18.83
CA LEU A 12 15.73 -12.83 19.83
C LEU A 12 16.97 -12.11 19.29
N ILE A 13 17.33 -12.30 18.03
CA ILE A 13 18.54 -11.71 17.44
C ILE A 13 18.54 -10.18 17.44
N SER A 14 17.38 -9.54 17.41
CA SER A 14 17.26 -8.08 17.41
C SER A 14 16.97 -7.50 18.78
N ILE A 15 16.29 -8.24 19.65
CA ILE A 15 15.83 -7.75 20.95
C ILE A 15 16.93 -7.91 22.00
N ILE A 16 17.50 -9.12 22.13
CA ILE A 16 18.46 -9.42 23.19
C ILE A 16 19.77 -8.65 23.01
N PRO A 17 20.48 -8.68 21.87
CA PRO A 17 21.70 -7.91 21.71
C PRO A 17 21.51 -6.41 21.87
N ALA A 18 20.36 -5.87 21.41
CA ALA A 18 20.05 -4.45 21.59
C ALA A 18 19.87 -4.08 23.07
N ALA A 19 19.19 -4.93 23.84
CA ALA A 19 19.02 -4.72 25.29
C ALA A 19 20.35 -4.82 26.03
N VAL A 20 21.20 -5.80 25.69
CA VAL A 20 22.54 -5.97 26.28
C VAL A 20 23.44 -4.78 25.93
N ALA A 21 23.43 -4.34 24.67
CA ALA A 21 24.22 -3.17 24.25
C ALA A 21 23.80 -1.91 25.01
N LYS A 22 22.48 -1.70 25.17
CA LYS A 22 21.95 -0.58 25.95
C LYS A 22 22.40 -0.64 27.41
N ALA A 23 22.27 -1.79 28.05
CA ALA A 23 22.73 -1.98 29.43
C ALA A 23 24.23 -1.73 29.59
N ALA A 24 25.06 -2.16 28.62
CA ALA A 24 26.48 -1.88 28.61
C ALA A 24 26.83 -0.39 28.51
N MET A 25 26.06 0.36 27.73
CA MET A 25 26.18 1.83 27.61
C MET A 25 25.76 2.51 28.91
N ASP A 26 24.63 2.11 29.47
CA ASP A 26 24.09 2.69 30.71
C ASP A 26 25.01 2.44 31.91
N SER A 27 25.73 1.31 31.93
CA SER A 27 26.72 0.96 32.98
C SER A 27 28.15 1.48 32.72
N GLY A 28 28.37 2.14 31.57
CA GLY A 28 29.67 2.72 31.23
C GLY A 28 30.76 1.72 30.80
N VAL A 29 30.41 0.43 30.58
CA VAL A 29 31.37 -0.61 30.14
C VAL A 29 31.42 -0.76 28.61
N ALA A 30 30.56 -0.05 27.88
CA ALA A 30 30.53 -0.10 26.43
C ALA A 30 31.82 0.51 25.84
N ARG A 31 32.47 -0.22 24.92
CA ARG A 31 33.64 0.27 24.17
C ARG A 31 33.27 1.22 23.01
N LYS A 32 32.03 1.17 22.54
CA LYS A 32 31.47 2.02 21.47
C LYS A 32 30.05 2.35 21.82
N ASN A 33 29.66 3.57 21.57
CA ASN A 33 28.27 3.99 21.69
C ASN A 33 27.49 3.67 20.43
N ILE A 34 26.21 3.41 20.58
CA ILE A 34 25.24 3.20 19.51
C ILE A 34 24.31 4.40 19.52
N ASP A 35 24.42 5.26 18.49
CA ASP A 35 23.66 6.51 18.40
C ASP A 35 22.22 6.25 17.96
N ASP A 36 21.99 5.21 17.12
CA ASP A 36 20.68 4.82 16.62
C ASP A 36 20.41 3.33 16.88
N PHE A 37 19.61 3.06 17.91
CA PHE A 37 19.24 1.70 18.31
C PHE A 37 18.27 1.03 17.32
N ASP A 38 17.47 1.79 16.57
CA ASP A 38 16.56 1.21 15.59
C ASP A 38 17.35 0.74 14.38
N LEU A 39 18.31 1.54 13.92
CA LEU A 39 19.25 1.11 12.88
C LEU A 39 20.06 -0.11 13.33
N TYR A 40 20.51 -0.14 14.58
CA TYR A 40 21.26 -1.30 15.13
C TYR A 40 20.42 -2.58 15.16
N LYS A 41 19.16 -2.51 15.64
CA LYS A 41 18.23 -3.65 15.62
C LYS A 41 18.01 -4.16 14.21
N ASP A 42 17.89 -3.25 13.25
CA ASP A 42 17.69 -3.61 11.86
C ASP A 42 18.91 -4.29 11.25
N GLN A 43 20.12 -3.82 11.56
CA GLN A 43 21.37 -4.51 11.19
C GLN A 43 21.47 -5.93 11.80
N LEU A 44 20.96 -6.13 13.01
CA LEU A 44 20.90 -7.46 13.62
C LEU A 44 19.90 -8.39 12.91
N LYS A 45 18.74 -7.88 12.51
CA LYS A 45 17.76 -8.65 11.72
C LYS A 45 18.33 -9.08 10.36
N GLN A 46 19.14 -8.24 9.72
CA GLN A 46 19.80 -8.53 8.44
C GLN A 46 20.67 -9.79 8.48
N ARG A 47 21.23 -10.13 9.64
CA ARG A 47 22.07 -11.33 9.81
C ARG A 47 21.26 -12.62 9.63
N LEU A 48 19.94 -12.59 9.91
CA LEU A 48 19.04 -13.73 9.68
C LEU A 48 18.48 -13.74 8.26
N ASP A 49 18.13 -12.56 7.76
CA ASP A 49 17.47 -12.43 6.46
C ASP A 49 18.04 -11.24 5.66
N PRO A 50 18.87 -11.52 4.65
CA PRO A 50 19.38 -10.48 3.73
C PRO A 50 18.32 -9.68 2.99
N THR A 51 17.06 -10.18 2.92
CA THR A 51 15.92 -9.49 2.33
C THR A 51 15.62 -8.17 3.05
N VAL A 52 15.85 -8.15 4.37
CA VAL A 52 15.65 -6.97 5.22
C VAL A 52 16.48 -5.79 4.72
N THR A 53 17.70 -6.02 4.23
CA THR A 53 18.58 -4.95 3.73
C THR A 53 18.01 -4.23 2.53
N ILE A 54 17.46 -4.99 1.58
CA ILE A 54 16.86 -4.44 0.36
C ILE A 54 15.62 -3.61 0.72
N MET A 55 14.76 -4.18 1.57
CA MET A 55 13.55 -3.50 2.04
C MET A 55 13.84 -2.25 2.86
N GLN A 56 14.96 -2.21 3.59
CA GLN A 56 15.34 -1.02 4.36
C GLN A 56 15.69 0.18 3.48
N GLY A 57 16.41 -0.04 2.38
CA GLY A 57 16.71 1.02 1.42
C GLY A 57 15.42 1.64 0.89
N ILE A 58 14.47 0.80 0.48
CA ILE A 58 13.14 1.20 0.00
C ILE A 58 12.36 1.93 1.11
N ASN A 59 12.28 1.35 2.31
CA ASN A 59 11.55 1.93 3.43
C ASN A 59 12.13 3.29 3.87
N SER A 60 13.46 3.45 3.84
CA SER A 60 14.12 4.70 4.18
C SER A 60 13.81 5.80 3.17
N TYR A 61 13.74 5.46 1.87
CA TYR A 61 13.31 6.38 0.81
C TYR A 61 11.84 6.78 0.97
N ILE A 62 10.96 5.81 1.19
CA ILE A 62 9.51 6.01 1.37
C ILE A 62 9.22 6.90 2.58
N LYS A 63 9.90 6.66 3.72
CA LYS A 63 9.71 7.48 4.94
C LYS A 63 10.05 8.95 4.75
N LYS A 64 10.98 9.26 3.85
CA LYS A 64 11.34 10.65 3.51
C LYS A 64 10.38 11.29 2.48
N ASN A 65 9.70 10.45 1.67
CA ASN A 65 8.84 10.87 0.58
C ASN A 65 7.44 10.25 0.74
N GLN A 66 6.79 10.55 1.86
CA GLN A 66 5.48 9.96 2.16
C GLN A 66 4.43 10.32 1.11
N LYS A 67 3.71 9.31 0.64
CA LYS A 67 2.66 9.40 -0.36
C LYS A 67 1.30 9.11 0.25
N LYS A 68 0.26 9.70 -0.32
CA LYS A 68 -1.14 9.42 0.02
C LYS A 68 -1.60 8.18 -0.73
N ILE A 69 -1.92 7.12 0.01
CA ILE A 69 -2.38 5.86 -0.56
C ILE A 69 -3.82 5.60 -0.12
N VAL A 70 -4.71 5.48 -1.08
CA VAL A 70 -6.12 5.19 -0.82
C VAL A 70 -6.39 3.69 -0.84
N PHE A 71 -7.02 3.19 0.21
CA PHE A 71 -7.42 1.79 0.38
C PHE A 71 -8.91 1.66 0.06
N ALA A 72 -9.24 1.07 -1.09
CA ALA A 72 -10.60 0.99 -1.59
C ALA A 72 -11.54 0.13 -0.72
N ASP A 73 -11.00 -0.92 -0.09
CA ASP A 73 -11.77 -1.87 0.72
C ASP A 73 -11.71 -1.52 2.23
N GLY A 74 -11.83 -0.24 2.60
CA GLY A 74 -11.61 0.25 3.97
C GLY A 74 -12.57 -0.30 5.04
N GLU A 75 -13.71 -0.89 4.65
CA GLU A 75 -14.62 -1.59 5.57
C GLU A 75 -14.19 -3.04 5.87
N ASP A 76 -13.22 -3.57 5.14
CA ASP A 76 -12.69 -4.91 5.35
C ASP A 76 -11.63 -4.92 6.46
N GLU A 77 -11.70 -5.93 7.33
CA GLU A 77 -10.84 -6.04 8.51
C GLU A 77 -9.34 -6.15 8.15
N ILE A 78 -9.02 -6.93 7.11
CA ILE A 78 -7.63 -7.16 6.68
C ILE A 78 -7.07 -5.88 6.09
N THR A 79 -7.83 -5.22 5.24
CA THR A 79 -7.46 -3.92 4.63
C THR A 79 -7.27 -2.84 5.69
N LEU A 80 -8.15 -2.80 6.69
CA LEU A 80 -8.06 -1.86 7.81
C LEU A 80 -6.79 -2.09 8.64
N LYS A 81 -6.49 -3.34 9.00
CA LYS A 81 -5.25 -3.71 9.69
C LYS A 81 -4.01 -3.34 8.88
N ALA A 82 -4.04 -3.56 7.56
CA ALA A 82 -2.96 -3.19 6.66
C ALA A 82 -2.75 -1.66 6.61
N ALA A 83 -3.82 -0.87 6.53
CA ALA A 83 -3.74 0.60 6.54
C ALA A 83 -3.19 1.14 7.87
N ILE A 84 -3.59 0.55 9.00
CA ILE A 84 -3.06 0.89 10.33
C ILE A 84 -1.56 0.55 10.41
N ALA A 85 -1.17 -0.64 9.97
CA ALA A 85 0.25 -1.05 9.94
C ALA A 85 1.08 -0.14 9.04
N PHE A 86 0.56 0.23 7.87
CA PHE A 86 1.17 1.16 6.92
C PHE A 86 1.44 2.53 7.57
N LYS A 87 0.45 3.09 8.27
CA LYS A 87 0.60 4.34 9.02
C LYS A 87 1.63 4.24 10.13
N ASN A 88 1.50 3.22 11.00
CA ASN A 88 2.38 3.02 12.15
C ASN A 88 3.84 2.81 11.74
N SER A 89 4.06 2.19 10.59
CA SER A 89 5.39 2.01 9.99
C SER A 89 5.93 3.25 9.29
N LYS A 90 5.14 4.34 9.25
CA LYS A 90 5.47 5.61 8.58
C LYS A 90 5.81 5.43 7.09
N LEU A 91 5.12 4.50 6.42
CA LEU A 91 5.32 4.22 4.99
C LEU A 91 4.55 5.20 4.09
N GLY A 92 3.58 5.92 4.63
CA GLY A 92 2.79 6.92 3.90
C GLY A 92 1.57 7.36 4.70
N ILE A 93 0.70 8.09 4.03
CA ILE A 93 -0.56 8.61 4.57
C ILE A 93 -1.70 7.76 3.99
N PRO A 94 -2.27 6.83 4.77
CA PRO A 94 -3.40 6.02 4.30
C PRO A 94 -4.69 6.82 4.30
N ILE A 95 -5.56 6.56 3.31
CA ILE A 95 -6.93 7.06 3.22
C ILE A 95 -7.84 5.85 3.03
N LEU A 96 -8.92 5.74 3.78
CA LEU A 96 -9.86 4.62 3.72
C LEU A 96 -11.14 5.02 2.99
N VAL A 97 -11.56 4.21 2.02
CA VAL A 97 -12.85 4.37 1.37
C VAL A 97 -13.89 3.48 2.04
N GLY A 98 -14.96 4.07 2.56
CA GLY A 98 -16.05 3.31 3.15
C GLY A 98 -16.97 4.13 4.02
N LYS A 99 -17.96 3.48 4.60
CA LYS A 99 -18.89 4.10 5.55
C LYS A 99 -18.20 4.27 6.90
N GLU A 100 -18.17 5.50 7.38
CA GLU A 100 -17.49 5.87 8.62
C GLU A 100 -17.97 5.04 9.82
N GLU A 101 -19.29 4.81 9.91
CA GLU A 101 -19.88 4.03 10.99
C GLU A 101 -19.37 2.59 11.01
N LYS A 102 -19.28 1.95 9.83
CA LYS A 102 -18.78 0.57 9.70
C LYS A 102 -17.29 0.46 10.00
N ILE A 103 -16.49 1.43 9.50
CA ILE A 103 -15.06 1.45 9.76
C ILE A 103 -14.80 1.63 11.26
N LYS A 104 -15.51 2.54 11.93
CA LYS A 104 -15.42 2.74 13.38
C LYS A 104 -15.84 1.51 14.19
N GLU A 105 -16.87 0.78 13.75
CA GLU A 105 -17.27 -0.49 14.36
C GLU A 105 -16.14 -1.54 14.22
N GLN A 106 -15.57 -1.69 13.04
CA GLN A 106 -14.44 -2.62 12.81
C GLN A 106 -13.21 -2.25 13.65
N ILE A 107 -12.89 -0.96 13.80
CA ILE A 107 -11.78 -0.50 14.64
C ILE A 107 -11.97 -0.95 16.10
N LYS A 108 -13.20 -0.84 16.63
CA LYS A 108 -13.52 -1.33 17.98
C LYS A 108 -13.39 -2.85 18.08
N ASN A 109 -13.85 -3.59 17.07
CA ASN A 109 -13.79 -5.05 17.04
C ASN A 109 -12.34 -5.58 17.03
N ILE A 110 -11.43 -4.87 16.38
CA ILE A 110 -9.99 -5.22 16.38
C ILE A 110 -9.27 -4.75 17.66
N GLY A 111 -9.96 -4.09 18.58
CA GLY A 111 -9.36 -3.60 19.84
C GLY A 111 -8.37 -2.45 19.65
N TYR A 112 -8.47 -1.70 18.55
CA TYR A 112 -7.67 -0.50 18.35
C TYR A 112 -8.29 0.67 19.12
N SER A 113 -7.43 1.46 19.80
CA SER A 113 -7.89 2.54 20.69
C SER A 113 -8.50 3.72 19.92
N ASP A 114 -9.25 4.57 20.66
CA ASP A 114 -10.01 5.73 20.14
C ASP A 114 -9.18 6.81 19.40
N ASN A 115 -7.85 6.71 19.37
CA ASN A 115 -6.95 7.63 18.67
C ASN A 115 -6.73 7.22 17.20
N PHE A 116 -7.82 6.83 16.52
CA PHE A 116 -7.76 6.50 15.12
C PHE A 116 -7.77 7.77 14.28
N ASP A 117 -6.59 8.13 13.78
CA ASP A 117 -6.34 9.31 12.96
C ASP A 117 -5.95 8.88 11.52
N ILE A 118 -6.88 8.25 10.80
CA ILE A 118 -6.79 7.96 9.36
C ILE A 118 -8.02 8.61 8.69
N GLU A 119 -7.78 9.34 7.60
CA GLU A 119 -8.85 9.96 6.82
C GLU A 119 -9.79 8.89 6.26
N ILE A 120 -11.09 9.06 6.47
CA ILE A 120 -12.15 8.22 5.89
C ILE A 120 -12.91 9.06 4.87
N VAL A 121 -13.04 8.53 3.66
CA VAL A 121 -13.76 9.17 2.56
C VAL A 121 -14.87 8.28 2.03
N ASN A 122 -15.94 8.89 1.54
CA ASN A 122 -17.05 8.17 0.93
C ASN A 122 -17.85 9.07 -0.03
N SER A 123 -18.82 8.48 -0.71
CA SER A 123 -19.65 9.17 -1.71
C SER A 123 -20.63 10.23 -1.15
N LYS A 124 -20.66 10.46 0.17
CA LYS A 124 -21.43 11.57 0.77
C LYS A 124 -20.71 12.92 0.60
N ASP A 125 -19.40 12.94 0.33
CA ASP A 125 -18.67 14.14 -0.04
C ASP A 125 -19.07 14.57 -1.45
N GLU A 126 -19.96 15.57 -1.51
CA GLU A 126 -20.55 16.03 -2.77
C GLU A 126 -19.55 16.75 -3.68
N GLU A 127 -18.59 17.47 -3.10
CA GLU A 127 -17.59 18.20 -3.87
C GLU A 127 -16.66 17.23 -4.59
N LYS A 128 -16.07 16.28 -3.85
CA LYS A 128 -15.24 15.23 -4.42
C LYS A 128 -16.02 14.37 -5.42
N ARG A 129 -17.25 13.99 -5.06
CA ARG A 129 -18.12 13.20 -5.96
C ARG A 129 -18.33 13.90 -7.29
N ASN A 130 -18.74 15.17 -7.29
CA ASN A 130 -18.99 15.93 -8.51
C ASN A 130 -17.71 16.07 -9.36
N LYS A 131 -16.54 16.27 -8.72
CA LYS A 131 -15.24 16.28 -9.39
C LYS A 131 -14.98 14.96 -10.12
N TYR A 132 -15.20 13.82 -9.44
CA TYR A 132 -14.95 12.49 -10.00
C TYR A 132 -15.95 12.09 -11.07
N VAL A 133 -17.22 12.45 -10.89
CA VAL A 133 -18.27 12.25 -11.91
C VAL A 133 -17.92 13.01 -13.19
N LYS A 134 -17.50 14.26 -13.08
CA LYS A 134 -17.09 15.07 -14.23
C LYS A 134 -15.90 14.45 -14.97
N HIS A 135 -14.88 14.01 -14.24
CA HIS A 135 -13.72 13.31 -14.81
C HIS A 135 -14.15 12.04 -15.57
N LEU A 136 -14.93 11.19 -14.91
CA LEU A 136 -15.39 9.93 -15.48
C LEU A 136 -16.30 10.15 -16.71
N PHE A 137 -17.18 11.15 -16.66
CA PHE A 137 -18.06 11.49 -17.77
C PHE A 137 -17.29 12.00 -18.99
N GLN A 138 -16.30 12.87 -18.81
CA GLN A 138 -15.46 13.36 -19.90
C GLN A 138 -14.80 12.22 -20.68
N LYS A 139 -14.40 11.15 -20.01
CA LYS A 139 -13.82 9.95 -20.60
C LYS A 139 -14.88 9.04 -21.23
N LEU A 140 -15.85 8.60 -20.46
CA LEU A 140 -16.73 7.49 -20.84
C LEU A 140 -17.88 7.89 -21.77
N GLN A 141 -18.25 9.18 -21.86
CA GLN A 141 -19.29 9.62 -22.78
C GLN A 141 -18.97 9.30 -24.24
N ARG A 142 -17.71 9.41 -24.66
CA ARG A 142 -17.27 9.11 -26.03
C ARG A 142 -16.95 7.64 -26.25
N GLU A 143 -16.34 6.99 -25.26
CA GLU A 143 -15.91 5.60 -25.38
C GLU A 143 -17.07 4.61 -25.24
N GLN A 144 -17.99 4.88 -24.31
CA GLN A 144 -19.06 3.95 -23.92
C GLN A 144 -20.47 4.53 -24.02
N GLY A 145 -20.61 5.79 -24.41
CA GLY A 145 -21.92 6.45 -24.54
C GLY A 145 -22.63 6.66 -23.19
N LEU A 146 -21.89 6.66 -22.06
CA LEU A 146 -22.49 6.82 -20.75
C LEU A 146 -22.97 8.27 -20.54
N LEU A 147 -24.09 8.39 -19.83
CA LEU A 147 -24.61 9.67 -19.38
C LEU A 147 -23.99 10.05 -18.02
N GLU A 148 -24.02 11.33 -17.69
CA GLU A 148 -23.51 11.84 -16.41
C GLU A 148 -24.15 11.14 -15.19
N ARG A 149 -25.47 10.85 -15.26
CA ARG A 149 -26.18 10.08 -14.23
C ARG A 149 -25.62 8.65 -14.03
N ASP A 150 -25.12 8.04 -15.10
CA ASP A 150 -24.56 6.69 -15.04
C ASP A 150 -23.17 6.75 -14.39
N CYS A 151 -22.38 7.78 -14.70
CA CYS A 151 -21.13 8.06 -14.04
C CYS A 151 -21.31 8.38 -12.54
N ASP A 152 -22.34 9.17 -12.17
CA ASP A 152 -22.67 9.42 -10.75
C ASP A 152 -23.03 8.12 -10.03
N ARG A 153 -23.77 7.21 -10.66
CA ARG A 153 -24.08 5.89 -10.09
C ARG A 153 -22.82 5.06 -9.88
N LEU A 154 -21.89 5.06 -10.84
CA LEU A 154 -20.61 4.34 -10.71
C LEU A 154 -19.77 4.89 -9.56
N VAL A 155 -19.59 6.21 -9.50
CA VAL A 155 -18.81 6.87 -8.44
C VAL A 155 -19.41 6.64 -7.05
N ARG A 156 -20.74 6.63 -6.93
CA ARG A 156 -21.43 6.40 -5.64
C ARG A 156 -21.33 4.97 -5.15
N ASN A 157 -21.42 4.00 -6.05
CA ASN A 157 -21.64 2.61 -5.67
C ASN A 157 -20.39 1.73 -5.78
N ASP A 158 -19.33 2.21 -6.42
CA ASP A 158 -18.12 1.43 -6.61
C ASP A 158 -16.90 2.07 -5.95
N ARG A 159 -16.39 1.40 -4.91
CA ARG A 159 -15.24 1.85 -4.13
C ARG A 159 -13.94 1.87 -4.94
N VAL A 160 -13.80 0.97 -5.92
CA VAL A 160 -12.63 0.96 -6.81
C VAL A 160 -12.67 2.19 -7.74
N ILE A 161 -13.83 2.48 -8.33
CA ILE A 161 -14.04 3.70 -9.13
C ILE A 161 -13.73 4.95 -8.29
N TRP A 162 -14.24 5.02 -7.05
CA TRP A 162 -13.97 6.15 -6.16
C TRP A 162 -12.46 6.30 -5.88
N ALA A 163 -11.81 5.23 -5.44
CA ALA A 163 -10.39 5.24 -5.09
C ALA A 163 -9.51 5.58 -6.30
N THR A 164 -9.80 5.01 -7.46
CA THR A 164 -9.07 5.29 -8.70
C THR A 164 -9.29 6.73 -9.18
N SER A 165 -10.51 7.26 -9.01
CA SER A 165 -10.80 8.67 -9.31
C SER A 165 -10.04 9.64 -8.41
N MET A 166 -9.81 9.30 -7.14
CA MET A 166 -8.94 10.08 -6.27
C MET A 166 -7.53 10.19 -6.83
N VAL A 167 -6.99 9.08 -7.36
CA VAL A 167 -5.66 9.08 -7.99
C VAL A 167 -5.68 9.89 -9.29
N ALA A 168 -6.64 9.63 -10.17
CA ALA A 168 -6.76 10.33 -11.45
C ALA A 168 -6.92 11.86 -11.30
N CYS A 169 -7.61 12.31 -10.24
CA CYS A 169 -7.84 13.71 -9.95
C CYS A 169 -6.78 14.35 -9.03
N GLY A 170 -5.72 13.63 -8.63
CA GLY A 170 -4.61 14.13 -7.82
C GLY A 170 -4.91 14.27 -6.32
N ASP A 171 -5.99 13.66 -5.82
CA ASP A 171 -6.33 13.68 -4.38
C ASP A 171 -5.58 12.58 -3.60
N ALA A 172 -5.04 11.57 -4.31
CA ALA A 172 -4.15 10.54 -3.79
C ALA A 172 -3.04 10.22 -4.81
N ASP A 173 -1.92 9.68 -4.34
CA ASP A 173 -0.77 9.30 -5.18
C ASP A 173 -0.87 7.86 -5.71
N GLY A 174 -1.65 7.02 -5.04
CA GLY A 174 -1.84 5.62 -5.43
C GLY A 174 -3.04 4.99 -4.73
N ALA A 175 -3.49 3.83 -5.24
CA ALA A 175 -4.62 3.10 -4.70
C ALA A 175 -4.28 1.62 -4.47
N VAL A 176 -4.83 1.05 -3.39
CA VAL A 176 -4.77 -0.38 -3.06
C VAL A 176 -6.19 -0.94 -3.11
N THR A 177 -6.39 -1.98 -3.89
CA THR A 177 -7.68 -2.67 -4.06
C THR A 177 -7.47 -4.15 -4.36
N GLY A 178 -8.56 -4.93 -4.39
CA GLY A 178 -8.55 -6.34 -4.81
C GLY A 178 -8.67 -7.34 -3.67
N ASN A 179 -8.74 -6.90 -2.41
CA ASN A 179 -8.90 -7.82 -1.28
C ASN A 179 -10.30 -8.48 -1.26
N THR A 180 -11.34 -7.74 -1.67
CA THR A 180 -12.74 -8.21 -1.65
C THR A 180 -13.28 -8.56 -3.04
N ARG A 181 -12.47 -8.43 -4.10
CA ARG A 181 -12.87 -8.64 -5.49
C ARG A 181 -11.83 -9.41 -6.29
N ARG A 182 -12.26 -10.05 -7.37
CA ARG A 182 -11.34 -10.69 -8.33
C ARG A 182 -10.51 -9.64 -9.06
N PHE A 183 -9.27 -9.98 -9.36
CA PHE A 183 -8.32 -9.10 -10.05
C PHE A 183 -8.89 -8.49 -11.34
N GLY A 184 -9.41 -9.30 -12.26
CA GLY A 184 -9.98 -8.80 -13.53
C GLY A 184 -11.08 -7.78 -13.33
N ALA A 185 -12.01 -8.03 -12.40
CA ALA A 185 -13.10 -7.10 -12.10
C ALA A 185 -12.59 -5.76 -11.53
N SER A 186 -11.53 -5.78 -10.74
CA SER A 186 -10.89 -4.55 -10.26
C SER A 186 -10.16 -3.82 -11.38
N LEU A 187 -9.42 -4.56 -12.21
CA LEU A 187 -8.68 -4.00 -13.35
C LEU A 187 -9.60 -3.33 -14.36
N ASP A 188 -10.76 -3.96 -14.68
CA ASP A 188 -11.75 -3.38 -15.57
C ASP A 188 -12.28 -2.04 -15.06
N LYS A 189 -12.49 -1.92 -13.73
CA LYS A 189 -12.90 -0.66 -13.11
C LYS A 189 -11.80 0.40 -13.13
N ILE A 190 -10.56 0.00 -12.91
CA ILE A 190 -9.40 0.90 -13.01
C ILE A 190 -9.28 1.45 -14.43
N LYS A 191 -9.37 0.60 -15.46
CA LYS A 191 -9.32 1.01 -16.88
C LYS A 191 -10.44 1.99 -17.28
N GLN A 192 -11.60 1.92 -16.64
CA GLN A 192 -12.68 2.89 -16.86
C GLN A 192 -12.32 4.31 -16.38
N VAL A 193 -11.42 4.44 -15.40
CA VAL A 193 -11.10 5.73 -14.77
C VAL A 193 -9.77 6.30 -15.24
N VAL A 194 -8.73 5.46 -15.37
CA VAL A 194 -7.36 5.87 -15.68
C VAL A 194 -6.98 5.39 -17.07
N ASP A 195 -6.35 6.27 -17.84
CA ASP A 195 -5.71 5.93 -19.10
C ASP A 195 -4.23 5.59 -18.90
N VAL A 196 -3.69 4.85 -19.85
CA VAL A 196 -2.25 4.66 -19.98
C VAL A 196 -1.68 5.92 -20.64
N ARG A 197 -0.47 6.31 -20.31
CA ARG A 197 0.21 7.43 -20.97
C ARG A 197 0.40 7.13 -22.46
N ASP A 198 0.41 8.18 -23.26
CA ASP A 198 0.63 8.03 -24.70
C ASP A 198 1.96 7.32 -24.99
N GLY A 199 1.89 6.26 -25.78
CA GLY A 199 3.05 5.46 -26.15
C GLY A 199 3.50 4.43 -25.12
N GLU A 200 2.85 4.35 -23.95
CA GLU A 200 3.13 3.34 -22.91
C GLU A 200 2.07 2.23 -22.90
N ILE A 201 2.37 1.13 -22.24
CA ILE A 201 1.43 0.02 -22.03
C ILE A 201 1.17 -0.20 -20.53
N MET A 202 -0.01 -0.67 -20.20
CA MET A 202 -0.33 -1.09 -18.85
C MET A 202 0.23 -2.49 -18.60
N PHE A 203 1.05 -2.66 -17.58
CA PHE A 203 1.53 -3.98 -17.17
C PHE A 203 1.69 -4.08 -15.66
N GLY A 204 1.75 -5.31 -15.16
CA GLY A 204 2.00 -5.60 -13.75
C GLY A 204 3.49 -5.74 -13.48
N LEU A 205 4.02 -5.12 -12.41
CA LEU A 205 5.40 -5.29 -11.98
C LEU A 205 5.45 -5.91 -10.59
N ASN A 206 6.14 -7.03 -10.48
CA ASN A 206 6.38 -7.71 -9.20
C ASN A 206 7.88 -7.72 -8.89
N MET A 207 8.22 -7.37 -7.66
CA MET A 207 9.56 -7.52 -7.11
C MET A 207 9.59 -8.74 -6.19
N VAL A 208 10.37 -9.75 -6.56
CA VAL A 208 10.59 -10.96 -5.76
C VAL A 208 11.96 -10.86 -5.10
N VAL A 209 11.97 -10.90 -3.76
CA VAL A 209 13.21 -10.86 -2.98
C VAL A 209 13.36 -12.19 -2.26
N HIS A 210 14.46 -12.90 -2.52
CA HIS A 210 14.75 -14.19 -1.89
C HIS A 210 16.25 -14.38 -1.69
N LYS A 211 16.67 -14.71 -0.47
CA LYS A 211 18.08 -14.98 -0.10
C LYS A 211 19.06 -13.93 -0.62
N GLY A 212 18.71 -12.64 -0.49
CA GLY A 212 19.55 -11.53 -0.92
C GLY A 212 19.59 -11.27 -2.43
N LYS A 213 18.79 -12.00 -3.23
CA LYS A 213 18.60 -11.74 -4.66
C LYS A 213 17.27 -11.01 -4.88
N THR A 214 17.28 -10.04 -5.77
CA THR A 214 16.08 -9.33 -6.22
C THR A 214 15.84 -9.66 -7.69
N ILE A 215 14.62 -10.06 -8.01
CA ILE A 215 14.17 -10.37 -9.37
C ILE A 215 12.93 -9.53 -9.62
N PHE A 216 12.92 -8.79 -10.72
CA PHE A 216 11.73 -8.12 -11.22
C PHE A 216 11.05 -9.02 -12.23
N VAL A 217 9.73 -9.13 -12.13
CA VAL A 217 8.90 -9.90 -13.05
C VAL A 217 7.89 -8.94 -13.66
N GLY A 218 8.10 -8.61 -14.93
CA GLY A 218 7.21 -7.78 -15.73
C GLY A 218 6.04 -8.62 -16.23
N ASP A 219 4.86 -8.12 -16.04
CA ASP A 219 3.53 -8.61 -16.40
C ASP A 219 3.23 -10.09 -16.17
N THR A 220 2.66 -10.36 -14.98
CA THR A 220 2.13 -11.68 -14.65
C THR A 220 0.60 -11.78 -14.76
N SER A 221 -0.09 -10.69 -15.14
CA SER A 221 -1.55 -10.64 -14.90
C SER A 221 -2.35 -9.77 -15.87
N VAL A 222 -1.74 -8.92 -16.67
CA VAL A 222 -2.45 -7.95 -17.55
C VAL A 222 -2.55 -8.47 -18.97
N HIS A 223 -1.46 -9.01 -19.53
CA HIS A 223 -1.42 -9.57 -20.87
C HIS A 223 -1.27 -11.10 -20.79
N GLU A 224 -2.20 -11.81 -21.37
CA GLU A 224 -2.14 -13.28 -21.43
C GLU A 224 -1.10 -13.75 -22.47
N TYR A 225 -1.06 -13.06 -23.62
CA TYR A 225 -0.13 -13.34 -24.73
C TYR A 225 0.43 -12.02 -25.26
N PRO A 226 1.47 -11.46 -24.63
CA PRO A 226 2.04 -10.19 -25.09
C PRO A 226 2.78 -10.38 -26.44
N THR A 227 2.72 -9.36 -27.31
CA THR A 227 3.51 -9.33 -28.55
C THR A 227 4.99 -9.06 -28.25
N SER A 228 5.87 -9.24 -29.26
CA SER A 228 7.31 -8.93 -29.11
C SER A 228 7.57 -7.47 -28.76
N GLU A 229 6.78 -6.55 -29.34
CA GLU A 229 6.85 -5.13 -29.07
C GLU A 229 6.42 -4.81 -27.64
N GLN A 230 5.33 -5.42 -27.17
CA GLN A 230 4.87 -5.29 -25.79
C GLN A 230 5.88 -5.84 -24.77
N MET A 231 6.49 -7.00 -25.07
CA MET A 231 7.56 -7.55 -24.22
C MET A 231 8.79 -6.64 -24.16
N ALA A 232 9.18 -6.02 -25.27
CA ALA A 232 10.29 -5.07 -25.30
C ALA A 232 9.96 -3.82 -24.47
N GLU A 233 8.76 -3.27 -24.61
CA GLU A 233 8.29 -2.11 -23.84
C GLU A 233 8.28 -2.40 -22.35
N MET A 234 7.73 -3.55 -21.93
CA MET A 234 7.75 -3.99 -20.54
C MET A 234 9.17 -4.12 -19.99
N ALA A 235 10.10 -4.69 -20.77
CA ALA A 235 11.49 -4.86 -20.35
C ALA A 235 12.23 -3.52 -20.18
N ILE A 236 11.92 -2.52 -21.00
CA ILE A 236 12.50 -1.18 -20.88
C ILE A 236 11.95 -0.44 -19.66
N SER A 237 10.66 -0.65 -19.37
CA SER A 237 9.95 0.05 -18.29
C SER A 237 10.10 -0.62 -16.90
N THR A 238 10.68 -1.84 -16.84
CA THR A 238 10.93 -2.60 -15.60
C THR A 238 12.25 -2.22 -14.97
#